data_020b2b4d4acce23d436945b7982a1d9a
#
_entry.id   020b2b4d4acce23d436945b7982a1d9a
#
_cell.length_a   1.000
_cell.length_b   1.000
_cell.length_c   1.000
_cell.angle_alpha   90.00
_cell.angle_beta   90.00
_cell.angle_gamma   90.00
#
_symmetry.space_group_name_H-M   'P 1'
#
loop_
_entity.id
_entity.type
_entity.pdbx_description
1 polymer ?
#
loop_
_entity_poly.entity_id
_entity_poly.type
_entity_poly.pdbx_seq_one_letter_code
_entity_poly.pdbx_strand_id
1 'polypeptide(L)'
;MKKILLINGPNLNMLGIREPGVYGNDTLSDLESGFAEYAQAHGCEVECFQSNHEGDLVDKIHATHGTCDGIVYNPGAHTHYSYALRDALGSVSTPCVEVHISDVSTREAFRRISVIAPACVAQVKGRGFAGYNDALDILLEGVTERLGEGFEERYMPGQVIVAGRDLIDE
;
A
#
# COMPACT_ATOMS: atom_id res chain seq x y z
N MET A 1 -7.47 -10.60 16.95
CA MET A 1 -7.76 -9.79 15.77
C MET A 1 -6.47 -9.16 15.29
N LYS A 2 -6.18 -9.26 13.99
CA LYS A 2 -4.97 -8.66 13.41
C LYS A 2 -5.10 -7.15 13.31
N LYS A 3 -3.98 -6.45 13.48
CA LYS A 3 -3.92 -4.99 13.42
C LYS A 3 -3.21 -4.56 12.15
N ILE A 4 -3.90 -3.75 11.35
CA ILE A 4 -3.40 -3.26 10.07
C ILE A 4 -3.32 -1.73 10.12
N LEU A 5 -2.17 -1.19 9.72
CA LEU A 5 -2.02 0.23 9.48
C LEU A 5 -2.29 0.51 8.00
N LEU A 6 -3.30 1.35 7.75
CA LEU A 6 -3.49 1.96 6.43
C LEU A 6 -2.84 3.34 6.45
N ILE A 7 -1.81 3.51 5.65
CA ILE A 7 -1.04 4.75 5.61
C ILE A 7 -1.04 5.33 4.19
N ASN A 8 -1.36 6.61 4.09
CA ASN A 8 -1.42 7.36 2.84
C ASN A 8 -0.51 8.58 2.92
N GLY A 9 0.32 8.75 1.92
CA GLY A 9 1.31 9.81 1.82
C GLY A 9 0.78 11.13 1.29
N PRO A 10 1.69 11.98 0.76
CA PRO A 10 1.35 13.33 0.37
C PRO A 10 0.29 13.40 -0.71
N ASN A 11 -0.57 14.38 -0.57
CA ASN A 11 -1.66 14.72 -1.47
C ASN A 11 -2.84 13.73 -1.47
N LEU A 12 -2.79 12.62 -0.77
CA LEU A 12 -3.91 11.68 -0.70
C LEU A 12 -5.09 12.27 0.09
N ASN A 13 -4.85 13.26 0.95
CA ASN A 13 -5.91 14.05 1.58
C ASN A 13 -6.76 14.84 0.57
N MET A 14 -6.24 15.04 -0.65
CA MET A 14 -6.92 15.77 -1.72
C MET A 14 -7.71 14.87 -2.67
N LEU A 15 -7.87 13.59 -2.35
CA LEU A 15 -8.72 12.69 -3.14
C LEU A 15 -10.16 13.25 -3.24
N GLY A 16 -10.73 13.10 -4.43
CA GLY A 16 -12.06 13.65 -4.75
C GLY A 16 -12.04 15.11 -5.23
N ILE A 17 -10.96 15.84 -4.96
CA ILE A 17 -10.75 17.24 -5.33
C ILE A 17 -9.68 17.35 -6.41
N ARG A 18 -8.55 16.62 -6.22
CA ARG A 18 -7.40 16.64 -7.11
C ARG A 18 -7.57 15.65 -8.27
N GLU A 19 -7.37 16.12 -9.49
CA GLU A 19 -7.33 15.29 -10.70
C GLU A 19 -8.47 14.24 -10.76
N PRO A 20 -9.76 14.64 -10.77
CA PRO A 20 -10.88 13.68 -10.76
C PRO A 20 -10.85 12.71 -11.94
N GLY A 21 -10.26 13.11 -13.08
CA GLY A 21 -10.09 12.24 -14.26
C GLY A 21 -9.11 11.09 -14.04
N VAL A 22 -8.22 11.18 -13.03
CA VAL A 22 -7.24 10.14 -12.70
C VAL A 22 -7.68 9.33 -11.48
N TYR A 23 -8.18 10.01 -10.42
CA TYR A 23 -8.44 9.40 -9.13
C TYR A 23 -9.94 9.25 -8.80
N GLY A 24 -10.85 9.79 -9.65
CA GLY A 24 -12.28 9.77 -9.40
C GLY A 24 -12.73 10.85 -8.42
N ASN A 25 -14.00 10.79 -8.00
CA ASN A 25 -14.62 11.75 -7.10
C ASN A 25 -14.67 11.31 -5.63
N ASP A 26 -14.31 10.05 -5.35
CA ASP A 26 -14.33 9.53 -4.00
C ASP A 26 -13.19 10.13 -3.17
N THR A 27 -13.50 10.39 -1.89
CA THR A 27 -12.58 11.05 -0.96
C THR A 27 -11.69 10.05 -0.23
N LEU A 28 -10.68 10.56 0.47
CA LEU A 28 -9.88 9.74 1.40
C LEU A 28 -10.76 9.09 2.48
N SER A 29 -11.76 9.83 2.99
CA SER A 29 -12.71 9.30 3.98
C SER A 29 -13.49 8.11 3.41
N ASP A 30 -13.91 8.18 2.16
CA ASP A 30 -14.58 7.06 1.49
C ASP A 30 -13.67 5.85 1.36
N LEU A 31 -12.41 6.07 0.98
CA LEU A 31 -11.39 5.03 0.92
C LEU A 31 -11.18 4.35 2.28
N GLU A 32 -10.96 5.16 3.31
CA GLU A 32 -10.69 4.65 4.66
C GLU A 32 -11.87 3.85 5.21
N SER A 33 -13.09 4.34 5.01
CA SER A 33 -14.31 3.66 5.46
C SER A 33 -14.51 2.33 4.73
N GLY A 34 -14.34 2.31 3.42
CA GLY A 34 -14.47 1.10 2.62
C GLY A 34 -13.42 0.05 2.96
N PHE A 35 -12.18 0.49 3.15
CA PHE A 35 -11.09 -0.42 3.54
C PHE A 35 -11.30 -0.98 4.95
N ALA A 36 -11.70 -0.14 5.90
CA ALA A 36 -11.97 -0.58 7.27
C ALA A 36 -13.10 -1.61 7.33
N GLU A 37 -14.16 -1.40 6.56
CA GLU A 37 -15.27 -2.35 6.46
C GLU A 37 -14.80 -3.69 5.88
N TYR A 38 -14.03 -3.66 4.80
CA TYR A 38 -13.46 -4.86 4.20
C TYR A 38 -12.55 -5.61 5.18
N ALA A 39 -11.68 -4.89 5.86
CA ALA A 39 -10.74 -5.46 6.82
C ALA A 39 -11.46 -6.09 8.02
N GLN A 40 -12.50 -5.44 8.53
CA GLN A 40 -13.30 -5.95 9.62
C GLN A 40 -13.99 -7.27 9.24
N ALA A 41 -14.50 -7.38 8.03
CA ALA A 41 -15.08 -8.61 7.51
C ALA A 41 -14.06 -9.76 7.41
N HIS A 42 -12.77 -9.43 7.40
CA HIS A 42 -11.65 -10.40 7.34
C HIS A 42 -10.92 -10.55 8.69
N GLY A 43 -11.54 -10.12 9.79
CA GLY A 43 -10.99 -10.30 11.13
C GLY A 43 -9.87 -9.34 11.50
N CYS A 44 -9.81 -8.17 10.87
CA CYS A 44 -8.76 -7.17 11.11
C CYS A 44 -9.37 -5.89 11.69
N GLU A 45 -8.62 -5.23 12.57
CA GLU A 45 -8.85 -3.84 12.94
C GLU A 45 -7.86 -2.93 12.19
N VAL A 46 -8.30 -1.74 11.85
CA VAL A 46 -7.54 -0.81 11.02
C VAL A 46 -7.32 0.50 11.76
N GLU A 47 -6.08 0.96 11.76
CA GLU A 47 -5.73 2.35 12.05
C GLU A 47 -5.43 3.03 10.72
N CYS A 48 -6.07 4.18 10.47
CA CYS A 48 -5.83 4.99 9.28
C CYS A 48 -4.95 6.19 9.65
N PHE A 49 -3.96 6.46 8.81
CA PHE A 49 -3.06 7.61 8.97
C PHE A 49 -2.75 8.22 7.61
N GLN A 50 -2.76 9.53 7.54
CA GLN A 50 -2.35 10.28 6.34
C GLN A 50 -1.47 11.45 6.77
N SER A 51 -0.40 11.69 6.04
CA SER A 51 0.43 12.89 6.22
C SER A 51 1.07 13.34 4.91
N ASN A 52 1.27 14.65 4.80
CA ASN A 52 2.07 15.26 3.74
C ASN A 52 3.54 15.42 4.14
N HIS A 53 3.90 15.01 5.36
CA HIS A 53 5.24 15.18 5.93
C HIS A 53 5.95 13.84 5.99
N GLU A 54 7.11 13.76 5.33
CA GLU A 54 7.91 12.53 5.27
C GLU A 54 8.31 12.01 6.64
N GLY A 55 8.73 12.90 7.54
CA GLY A 55 9.12 12.52 8.90
C GLY A 55 7.99 11.91 9.72
N ASP A 56 6.77 12.42 9.58
CA ASP A 56 5.59 11.84 10.24
C ASP A 56 5.33 10.41 9.75
N LEU A 57 5.52 10.18 8.45
CA LEU A 57 5.36 8.86 7.85
C LEU A 57 6.43 7.89 8.32
N VAL A 58 7.68 8.33 8.43
CA VAL A 58 8.79 7.55 8.99
C VAL A 58 8.47 7.13 10.42
N ASP A 59 8.08 8.07 11.27
CA ASP A 59 7.76 7.81 12.68
C ASP A 59 6.57 6.84 12.80
N LYS A 60 5.56 7.00 11.94
CA LYS A 60 4.39 6.13 11.94
C LYS A 60 4.74 4.69 11.56
N ILE A 61 5.60 4.52 10.57
CA ILE A 61 6.11 3.19 10.18
C ILE A 61 6.88 2.56 11.35
N HIS A 62 7.78 3.31 11.98
CA HIS A 62 8.53 2.81 13.15
C HIS A 62 7.60 2.35 14.27
N ALA A 63 6.49 3.06 14.49
CA ALA A 63 5.52 2.72 15.54
C ALA A 63 4.80 1.38 15.29
N THR A 64 4.84 0.83 14.09
CA THR A 64 4.23 -0.48 13.78
C THR A 64 5.04 -1.64 14.33
N HIS A 65 6.32 -1.43 14.64
CA HIS A 65 7.21 -2.49 15.09
C HIS A 65 6.71 -3.11 16.39
N GLY A 66 6.36 -4.39 16.35
CA GLY A 66 5.81 -5.11 17.50
C GLY A 66 4.36 -4.76 17.87
N THR A 67 3.69 -3.88 17.14
CA THR A 67 2.32 -3.44 17.44
C THR A 67 1.31 -3.69 16.32
N CYS A 68 1.75 -3.79 15.08
CA CYS A 68 0.90 -4.06 13.92
C CYS A 68 1.35 -5.34 13.21
N ASP A 69 0.39 -6.02 12.59
CA ASP A 69 0.63 -7.25 11.82
C ASP A 69 0.93 -6.96 10.34
N GLY A 70 0.56 -5.80 9.84
CA GLY A 70 0.81 -5.42 8.45
C GLY A 70 0.56 -3.96 8.18
N ILE A 71 1.13 -3.50 7.07
CA ILE A 71 0.99 -2.13 6.56
C ILE A 71 0.48 -2.20 5.12
N VAL A 72 -0.59 -1.45 4.84
CA VAL A 72 -1.03 -1.13 3.49
C VAL A 72 -0.67 0.34 3.25
N TYR A 73 0.23 0.59 2.30
CA TYR A 73 0.86 1.90 2.15
C TYR A 73 0.77 2.43 0.72
N ASN A 74 0.15 3.60 0.58
CA ASN A 74 0.24 4.41 -0.64
C ASN A 74 1.19 5.58 -0.36
N PRO A 75 2.44 5.53 -0.82
CA PRO A 75 3.42 6.58 -0.56
C PRO A 75 3.18 7.87 -1.36
N GLY A 76 2.28 7.83 -2.36
CA GLY A 76 2.17 8.93 -3.31
C GLY A 76 3.50 9.15 -4.04
N ALA A 77 3.86 10.40 -4.28
CA ALA A 77 5.09 10.73 -5.00
C ALA A 77 6.38 10.35 -4.25
N HIS A 78 6.33 10.14 -2.94
CA HIS A 78 7.50 9.66 -2.19
C HIS A 78 8.05 8.33 -2.72
N THR A 79 7.21 7.52 -3.37
CA THR A 79 7.64 6.23 -3.94
C THR A 79 8.78 6.37 -4.95
N HIS A 80 8.89 7.54 -5.61
CA HIS A 80 9.87 7.75 -6.66
C HIS A 80 11.24 8.19 -6.15
N TYR A 81 11.35 8.65 -4.88
CA TYR A 81 12.59 9.26 -4.41
C TYR A 81 12.89 9.13 -2.91
N SER A 82 11.94 8.64 -2.09
CA SER A 82 12.18 8.62 -0.64
C SER A 82 12.92 7.37 -0.20
N TYR A 83 14.22 7.46 -0.14
CA TYR A 83 15.06 6.43 0.47
C TYR A 83 14.85 6.36 1.99
N ALA A 84 14.49 7.49 2.62
CA ALA A 84 14.17 7.51 4.05
C ALA A 84 12.98 6.61 4.39
N LEU A 85 11.93 6.63 3.58
CA LEU A 85 10.77 5.75 3.76
C LEU A 85 11.09 4.29 3.42
N ARG A 86 11.90 4.06 2.40
CA ARG A 86 12.42 2.71 2.11
C ARG A 86 13.15 2.14 3.33
N ASP A 87 14.05 2.93 3.92
CA ASP A 87 14.83 2.50 5.08
C ASP A 87 13.98 2.33 6.33
N ALA A 88 12.95 3.18 6.51
CA ALA A 88 11.98 3.03 7.59
C ALA A 88 11.26 1.68 7.52
N LEU A 89 10.78 1.29 6.34
CA LEU A 89 10.15 -0.01 6.11
C LEU A 89 11.14 -1.16 6.34
N GLY A 90 12.38 -0.98 5.93
CA GLY A 90 13.45 -1.95 6.17
C GLY A 90 13.86 -2.10 7.64
N SER A 91 13.53 -1.10 8.46
CA SER A 91 13.91 -1.05 9.89
C SER A 91 12.91 -1.79 10.79
N VAL A 92 11.73 -2.13 10.28
CA VAL A 92 10.68 -2.82 11.05
C VAL A 92 10.44 -4.21 10.49
N SER A 93 9.98 -5.11 11.35
CA SER A 93 9.60 -6.46 10.93
C SER A 93 8.21 -6.52 10.29
N THR A 94 7.41 -5.47 10.42
CA THR A 94 6.04 -5.40 9.91
C THR A 94 6.02 -5.47 8.38
N PRO A 95 5.37 -6.47 7.77
CA PRO A 95 5.29 -6.57 6.32
C PRO A 95 4.43 -5.44 5.75
N CYS A 96 4.85 -4.94 4.59
CA CYS A 96 4.17 -3.84 3.91
C CYS A 96 3.86 -4.21 2.46
N VAL A 97 2.66 -3.86 2.00
CA VAL A 97 2.31 -3.86 0.58
C VAL A 97 2.12 -2.43 0.12
N GLU A 98 2.84 -2.06 -0.94
CA GLU A 98 2.72 -0.75 -1.58
C GLU A 98 1.52 -0.74 -2.53
N VAL A 99 0.70 0.33 -2.47
CA VAL A 99 -0.49 0.48 -3.31
C VAL A 99 -0.46 1.81 -4.04
N HIS A 100 -0.82 1.79 -5.32
CA HIS A 100 -1.12 2.97 -6.13
C HIS A 100 -2.50 2.82 -6.76
N ILE A 101 -3.32 3.87 -6.67
CA ILE A 101 -4.69 3.89 -7.21
C ILE A 101 -4.65 3.79 -8.73
N SER A 102 -3.80 4.59 -9.37
CA SER A 102 -3.61 4.59 -10.83
C SER A 102 -2.43 3.70 -11.24
N ASP A 103 -2.38 3.38 -12.53
CA ASP A 103 -1.18 2.78 -13.12
C ASP A 103 -0.19 3.89 -13.45
N VAL A 104 0.73 4.13 -12.53
CA VAL A 104 1.76 5.17 -12.65
C VAL A 104 2.75 4.91 -13.79
N SER A 105 2.84 3.67 -14.28
CA SER A 105 3.74 3.31 -15.38
C SER A 105 3.34 3.94 -16.72
N THR A 106 2.10 4.40 -16.84
CA THR A 106 1.57 5.06 -18.06
C THR A 106 1.73 6.58 -18.03
N ARG A 107 2.26 7.12 -16.93
CA ARG A 107 2.48 8.57 -16.73
C ARG A 107 3.92 8.95 -17.08
N GLU A 108 4.44 10.06 -16.52
CA GLU A 108 5.80 10.52 -16.79
C GLU A 108 6.85 9.46 -16.40
N ALA A 109 7.99 9.47 -17.07
CA ALA A 109 9.03 8.44 -16.89
C ALA A 109 9.48 8.26 -15.43
N PHE A 110 9.60 9.36 -14.65
CA PHE A 110 10.03 9.26 -13.25
C PHE A 110 9.01 8.50 -12.38
N ARG A 111 7.74 8.44 -12.80
CA ARG A 111 6.69 7.73 -12.07
C ARG A 111 6.72 6.21 -12.25
N ARG A 112 7.59 5.70 -13.12
CA ARG A 112 7.76 4.26 -13.35
C ARG A 112 8.64 3.58 -12.31
N ILE A 113 9.37 4.37 -11.53
CA ILE A 113 10.34 3.86 -10.56
C ILE A 113 9.74 3.97 -9.16
N SER A 114 9.77 2.87 -8.41
CA SER A 114 9.54 2.87 -6.97
C SER A 114 10.81 2.48 -6.26
N VAL A 115 11.34 3.40 -5.44
CA VAL A 115 12.48 3.09 -4.55
C VAL A 115 12.02 2.39 -3.28
N ILE A 116 10.72 2.41 -3.00
CA ILE A 116 10.10 1.83 -1.80
C ILE A 116 9.76 0.35 -2.00
N ALA A 117 9.36 -0.05 -3.22
CA ALA A 117 8.95 -1.41 -3.53
C ALA A 117 9.92 -2.50 -3.05
N PRO A 118 11.26 -2.34 -3.15
CA PRO A 118 12.20 -3.35 -2.66
C PRO A 118 12.10 -3.64 -1.15
N ALA A 119 11.53 -2.72 -0.37
CA ALA A 119 11.32 -2.90 1.07
C ALA A 119 9.92 -3.45 1.38
N CYS A 120 9.09 -3.68 0.37
CA CYS A 120 7.74 -4.21 0.48
C CYS A 120 7.69 -5.67 0.02
N VAL A 121 6.63 -6.38 0.40
CA VAL A 121 6.40 -7.76 -0.06
C VAL A 121 5.78 -7.79 -1.44
N ALA A 122 5.00 -6.78 -1.80
CA ALA A 122 4.39 -6.64 -3.12
C ALA A 122 4.03 -5.18 -3.41
N GLN A 123 3.77 -4.91 -4.68
CA GLN A 123 3.22 -3.64 -5.16
C GLN A 123 1.94 -3.92 -5.95
N VAL A 124 0.88 -3.20 -5.62
CA VAL A 124 -0.41 -3.24 -6.34
C VAL A 124 -0.64 -1.87 -6.98
N LYS A 125 -1.02 -1.84 -8.25
CA LYS A 125 -1.29 -0.59 -8.96
C LYS A 125 -2.37 -0.73 -10.00
N GLY A 126 -3.05 0.38 -10.31
CA GLY A 126 -3.99 0.44 -11.42
C GLY A 126 -5.35 -0.19 -11.14
N ARG A 127 -5.70 -0.41 -9.89
CA ARG A 127 -6.96 -1.05 -9.50
C ARG A 127 -7.89 -0.15 -8.68
N GLY A 128 -7.65 1.15 -8.69
CA GLY A 128 -8.45 2.09 -7.88
C GLY A 128 -8.42 1.74 -6.40
N PHE A 129 -9.53 1.94 -5.72
CA PHE A 129 -9.65 1.61 -4.29
C PHE A 129 -9.65 0.11 -4.02
N ALA A 130 -10.05 -0.73 -4.97
CA ALA A 130 -9.96 -2.18 -4.85
C ALA A 130 -8.53 -2.67 -4.59
N GLY A 131 -7.52 -1.92 -5.06
CA GLY A 131 -6.11 -2.25 -4.84
C GLY A 131 -5.72 -2.30 -3.37
N TYR A 132 -6.36 -1.50 -2.52
CA TYR A 132 -6.12 -1.55 -1.07
C TYR A 132 -6.64 -2.85 -0.46
N ASN A 133 -7.81 -3.31 -0.89
CA ASN A 133 -8.35 -4.60 -0.46
C ASN A 133 -7.46 -5.75 -0.95
N ASP A 134 -6.96 -5.67 -2.17
CA ASP A 134 -6.01 -6.64 -2.72
C ASP A 134 -4.74 -6.71 -1.88
N ALA A 135 -4.23 -5.56 -1.45
CA ALA A 135 -3.05 -5.49 -0.58
C ALA A 135 -3.29 -6.18 0.77
N LEU A 136 -4.46 -5.98 1.37
CA LEU A 136 -4.83 -6.67 2.60
C LEU A 136 -4.87 -8.19 2.40
N ASP A 137 -5.47 -8.63 1.31
CA ASP A 137 -5.53 -10.05 0.99
C ASP A 137 -4.13 -10.67 0.85
N ILE A 138 -3.19 -9.95 0.22
CA ILE A 138 -1.80 -10.39 0.11
C ILE A 138 -1.15 -10.53 1.49
N LEU A 139 -1.38 -9.57 2.38
CA LEU A 139 -0.87 -9.63 3.75
C LEU A 139 -1.44 -10.82 4.54
N LEU A 140 -2.72 -11.14 4.35
CA LEU A 140 -3.40 -12.21 5.09
C LEU A 140 -3.10 -13.60 4.55
N GLU A 141 -3.03 -13.76 3.23
CA GLU A 141 -2.87 -15.05 2.56
C GLU A 141 -1.41 -15.38 2.24
N GLY A 142 -0.53 -14.40 2.30
CA GLY A 142 0.86 -14.54 1.87
C GLY A 142 1.01 -14.44 0.35
N VAL A 143 2.21 -14.06 -0.09
CA VAL A 143 2.51 -13.88 -1.51
C VAL A 143 2.47 -15.21 -2.26
N THR A 144 2.99 -16.27 -1.64
CA THR A 144 3.12 -17.59 -2.25
C THR A 144 1.76 -18.25 -2.52
N GLU A 145 0.82 -18.09 -1.60
CA GLU A 145 -0.53 -18.64 -1.77
C GLU A 145 -1.32 -17.92 -2.85
N ARG A 146 -1.10 -16.61 -2.98
CA ARG A 146 -1.77 -15.79 -3.99
C ARG A 146 -1.17 -15.88 -5.39
N LEU A 147 0.10 -16.17 -5.50
CA LEU A 147 0.75 -16.46 -6.77
C LEU A 147 0.45 -17.88 -7.29
N GLY A 148 -0.30 -18.68 -6.50
CA GLY A 148 -0.82 -19.96 -6.93
C GLY A 148 -1.91 -19.86 -8.00
N GLU A 149 -2.54 -20.96 -8.29
CA GLU A 149 -3.60 -21.07 -9.33
C GLU A 149 -4.65 -19.95 -9.20
N GLY A 150 -4.89 -19.22 -10.31
CA GLY A 150 -5.89 -18.17 -10.39
C GLY A 150 -5.38 -16.75 -10.07
N PHE A 151 -4.12 -16.56 -9.72
CA PHE A 151 -3.56 -15.22 -9.52
C PHE A 151 -3.59 -14.38 -10.79
N GLU A 152 -3.14 -14.97 -11.90
CA GLU A 152 -3.12 -14.31 -13.21
C GLU A 152 -4.52 -14.02 -13.76
N GLU A 153 -5.53 -14.76 -13.30
CA GLU A 153 -6.92 -14.54 -13.72
C GLU A 153 -7.57 -13.32 -13.05
N ARG A 154 -7.08 -12.92 -11.87
CA ARG A 154 -7.63 -11.80 -11.09
C ARG A 154 -7.05 -10.46 -11.47
N TYR A 155 -5.84 -10.42 -11.99
CA TYR A 155 -5.11 -9.19 -12.22
C TYR A 155 -4.57 -9.14 -13.65
N MET A 156 -4.64 -7.95 -14.25
CA MET A 156 -3.95 -7.70 -15.52
C MET A 156 -2.43 -7.69 -15.28
N PRO A 157 -1.62 -8.02 -16.30
CA PRO A 157 -0.17 -7.98 -16.20
C PRO A 157 0.31 -6.64 -15.63
N GLY A 158 1.18 -6.71 -14.63
CA GLY A 158 1.77 -5.53 -13.98
C GLY A 158 0.91 -4.86 -12.90
N GLN A 159 -0.33 -5.31 -12.67
CA GLN A 159 -1.16 -4.75 -11.59
C GLN A 159 -0.68 -5.20 -10.21
N VAL A 160 -0.13 -6.39 -10.10
CA VAL A 160 0.52 -6.87 -8.88
C VAL A 160 1.92 -7.33 -9.23
N ILE A 161 2.89 -6.82 -8.51
CA ILE A 161 4.31 -7.14 -8.67
C ILE A 161 4.83 -7.62 -7.32
N VAL A 162 5.46 -8.79 -7.29
CA VAL A 162 6.14 -9.27 -6.10
C VAL A 162 7.42 -8.44 -5.93
N ALA A 163 7.56 -7.82 -4.78
CA ALA A 163 8.74 -7.02 -4.47
C ALA A 163 9.79 -7.88 -3.74
N GLY A 164 10.97 -7.32 -3.54
CA GLY A 164 12.15 -8.07 -3.15
C GLY A 164 12.22 -8.54 -1.70
N ARG A 165 11.24 -8.24 -0.86
CA ARG A 165 11.26 -8.67 0.55
C ARG A 165 10.31 -9.84 0.75
N ASP A 166 10.87 -10.98 1.13
CA ASP A 166 10.10 -12.17 1.47
C ASP A 166 9.45 -12.03 2.86
N LEU A 167 8.21 -12.51 2.97
CA LEU A 167 7.53 -12.61 4.26
C LEU A 167 8.14 -13.69 5.16
N ILE A 168 8.94 -14.57 4.57
CA ILE A 168 9.37 -15.82 5.20
C ILE A 168 10.83 -15.78 5.65
N ASP A 169 11.60 -14.86 5.14
CA ASP A 169 13.00 -14.74 5.53
C ASP A 169 13.15 -13.80 6.72
N GLU A 170 13.27 -14.43 7.86
CA GLU A 170 13.68 -13.94 9.18
C GLU A 170 12.63 -13.67 10.20
#